data_0ab208b2fc5da546205df4623a08522e
#
_entry.id   0ab208b2fc5da546205df4623a08522e
#
_cell.length_a   1.000
_cell.length_b   1.000
_cell.length_c   1.000
_cell.angle_alpha   90.00
_cell.angle_beta   90.00
_cell.angle_gamma   90.00
#
_symmetry.space_group_name_H-M   'P 1'
#
loop_
_entity.id
_entity.type
_entity.pdbx_description
1 polymer ?
#
loop_
_entity_poly.entity_id
_entity_poly.type
_entity_poly.pdbx_seq_one_letter_code
_entity_poly.pdbx_strand_id
1 'polypeptide(L)'
;MHERLKEARKYLKMSQAFVAEQMQLSRPTISAIESGQRKVSAEELARFSELYGISVDELMYGKISTKEQIDIFARAFAELSEIDQREIMSLINFKRKYKTVNT
;
A
#
# COMPACT_ATOMS: atom_id res chain seq x y z
N MET A 1 -11.33 -8.26 -5.05
CA MET A 1 -10.32 -7.19 -5.16
C MET A 1 -10.77 -5.86 -4.55
N HIS A 2 -11.96 -5.39 -4.86
CA HIS A 2 -12.39 -4.08 -4.37
C HIS A 2 -12.44 -3.97 -2.84
N GLU A 3 -12.79 -5.05 -2.17
CA GLU A 3 -12.81 -5.09 -0.71
C GLU A 3 -11.42 -4.91 -0.13
N ARG A 4 -10.40 -5.50 -0.76
CA ARG A 4 -9.01 -5.37 -0.30
C ARG A 4 -8.47 -3.96 -0.48
N LEU A 5 -8.90 -3.27 -1.53
CA LEU A 5 -8.57 -1.85 -1.71
C LEU A 5 -9.14 -0.99 -0.59
N LYS A 6 -10.41 -1.22 -0.25
CA LYS A 6 -11.05 -0.50 0.85
C LYS A 6 -10.38 -0.79 2.19
N GLU A 7 -10.09 -2.07 2.46
CA GLU A 7 -9.43 -2.47 3.71
C GLU A 7 -8.04 -1.87 3.83
N ALA A 8 -7.26 -1.87 2.75
CA ALA A 8 -5.92 -1.28 2.75
C ALA A 8 -5.98 0.20 3.08
N ARG A 9 -6.92 0.93 2.46
CA ARG A 9 -7.10 2.34 2.74
C ARG A 9 -7.43 2.59 4.21
N LYS A 10 -8.37 1.83 4.75
CA LYS A 10 -8.79 1.97 6.15
C LYS A 10 -7.67 1.60 7.12
N TYR A 11 -6.93 0.54 6.80
CA TYR A 11 -5.82 0.09 7.62
C TYR A 11 -4.76 1.18 7.75
N LEU A 12 -4.50 1.90 6.66
CA LEU A 12 -3.55 3.01 6.64
C LEU A 12 -4.16 4.33 7.12
N LYS A 13 -5.42 4.30 7.54
CA LYS A 13 -6.15 5.48 8.05
C LYS A 13 -6.21 6.63 7.05
N MET A 14 -6.30 6.29 5.77
CA MET A 14 -6.47 7.27 4.70
C MET A 14 -7.94 7.51 4.43
N SER A 15 -8.30 8.76 4.15
CA SER A 15 -9.66 9.09 3.71
C SER A 15 -9.83 8.80 2.22
N GLN A 16 -11.07 8.63 1.78
CA GLN A 16 -11.35 8.52 0.35
C GLN A 16 -10.91 9.78 -0.41
N ALA A 17 -11.08 10.94 0.21
CA ALA A 17 -10.67 12.20 -0.41
C ALA A 17 -9.16 12.25 -0.62
N PHE A 18 -8.38 11.82 0.35
CA PHE A 18 -6.93 11.76 0.23
C PHE A 18 -6.50 10.81 -0.90
N VAL A 19 -7.08 9.62 -0.94
CA VAL A 19 -6.75 8.63 -1.97
C VAL A 19 -7.15 9.15 -3.34
N ALA A 20 -8.30 9.79 -3.46
CA ALA A 20 -8.74 10.39 -4.71
C ALA A 20 -7.72 11.41 -5.22
N GLU A 21 -7.23 12.27 -4.33
CA GLU A 21 -6.20 13.24 -4.68
C GLU A 21 -4.91 12.56 -5.15
N GLN A 22 -4.44 11.56 -4.42
CA GLN A 22 -3.22 10.85 -4.77
C GLN A 22 -3.34 10.09 -6.09
N MET A 23 -4.52 9.56 -6.37
CA MET A 23 -4.78 8.81 -7.59
C MET A 23 -5.19 9.69 -8.76
N GLN A 24 -5.41 10.99 -8.53
CA GLN A 24 -5.93 11.93 -9.52
C GLN A 24 -7.29 11.48 -10.07
N LEU A 25 -8.13 10.99 -9.17
CA LEU A 25 -9.49 10.58 -9.44
C LEU A 25 -10.44 11.37 -8.55
N SER A 26 -11.72 11.36 -8.85
CA SER A 26 -12.71 11.99 -7.98
C SER A 26 -13.03 11.07 -6.80
N ARG A 27 -13.49 11.66 -5.69
CA ARG A 27 -13.92 10.88 -4.54
C ARG A 27 -15.07 9.91 -4.88
N PRO A 28 -16.11 10.32 -5.65
CA PRO A 28 -17.13 9.36 -6.09
C PRO A 28 -16.56 8.19 -6.88
N THR A 29 -15.49 8.41 -7.66
CA THR A 29 -14.83 7.33 -8.39
C THR A 29 -14.18 6.35 -7.43
N ILE A 30 -13.49 6.82 -6.38
CA ILE A 30 -12.91 5.95 -5.36
C ILE A 30 -14.02 5.16 -4.66
N SER A 31 -15.11 5.81 -4.30
CA SER A 31 -16.25 5.13 -3.67
C SER A 31 -16.81 4.03 -4.58
N ALA A 32 -16.97 4.30 -5.87
CA ALA A 32 -17.46 3.32 -6.83
C ALA A 32 -16.49 2.15 -7.00
N ILE A 33 -15.20 2.40 -6.99
CA ILE A 33 -14.19 1.35 -7.04
C ILE A 33 -14.29 0.47 -5.80
N GLU A 34 -14.35 1.06 -4.62
CA GLU A 34 -14.37 0.32 -3.36
C GLU A 34 -15.65 -0.48 -3.15
N SER A 35 -16.75 -0.06 -3.77
CA SER A 35 -18.01 -0.80 -3.71
C SER A 35 -18.13 -1.86 -4.80
N GLY A 36 -17.18 -1.95 -5.71
CA GLY A 36 -17.20 -2.91 -6.80
C GLY A 36 -18.04 -2.46 -8.00
N GLN A 37 -18.59 -1.25 -7.98
CA GLN A 37 -19.42 -0.74 -9.09
C GLN A 37 -18.59 -0.32 -10.30
N ARG A 38 -17.33 0.03 -10.09
CA ARG A 38 -16.43 0.43 -11.15
C ARG A 38 -15.18 -0.45 -11.12
N LYS A 39 -14.82 -0.98 -12.28
CA LYS A 39 -13.61 -1.78 -12.41
C LYS A 39 -12.37 -0.90 -12.35
N VAL A 40 -11.28 -1.48 -11.88
CA VAL A 40 -9.98 -0.83 -11.80
C VAL A 40 -9.16 -1.25 -13.01
N SER A 41 -8.55 -0.28 -13.70
CA SER A 41 -7.64 -0.59 -14.81
C SER A 41 -6.33 -1.15 -14.26
N ALA A 42 -5.55 -1.80 -15.13
CA ALA A 42 -4.24 -2.32 -14.74
C ALA A 42 -3.32 -1.20 -14.27
N GLU A 43 -3.36 -0.05 -14.94
CA GLU A 43 -2.56 1.12 -14.56
C GLU A 43 -2.99 1.66 -13.20
N GLU A 44 -4.28 1.75 -12.96
CA GLU A 44 -4.79 2.20 -11.65
C GLU A 44 -4.41 1.23 -10.56
N LEU A 45 -4.48 -0.08 -10.84
CA LEU A 45 -4.11 -1.10 -9.86
C LEU A 45 -2.64 -0.98 -9.48
N ALA A 46 -1.76 -0.72 -10.45
CA ALA A 46 -0.35 -0.49 -10.18
C ALA A 46 -0.14 0.72 -9.27
N ARG A 47 -0.89 1.81 -9.49
CA ARG A 47 -0.81 3.01 -8.67
C ARG A 47 -1.37 2.78 -7.26
N PHE A 48 -2.44 2.02 -7.12
CA PHE A 48 -2.93 1.62 -5.79
C PHE A 48 -1.89 0.79 -5.05
N SER A 49 -1.25 -0.13 -5.76
CA SER A 49 -0.18 -0.95 -5.19
C SER A 49 0.93 -0.08 -4.60
N GLU A 50 1.37 0.91 -5.33
CA GLU A 50 2.40 1.84 -4.86
C GLU A 50 1.92 2.67 -3.67
N LEU A 51 0.71 3.20 -3.76
CA LEU A 51 0.15 4.04 -2.70
C LEU A 51 -0.01 3.29 -1.39
N TYR A 52 -0.49 2.06 -1.45
CA TYR A 52 -0.79 1.28 -0.25
C TYR A 52 0.37 0.40 0.21
N GLY A 53 1.43 0.28 -0.58
CA GLY A 53 2.54 -0.59 -0.24
C GLY A 53 2.16 -2.07 -0.23
N ILE A 54 1.21 -2.46 -1.06
CA ILE A 54 0.71 -3.82 -1.19
C ILE A 54 0.92 -4.26 -2.63
N SER A 55 1.41 -5.49 -2.84
CA SER A 55 1.64 -5.98 -4.19
C SER A 55 0.33 -6.09 -4.97
N VAL A 56 0.42 -5.97 -6.30
CA VAL A 56 -0.72 -6.19 -7.19
C VAL A 56 -1.31 -7.58 -6.95
N ASP A 57 -0.46 -8.60 -6.79
CA ASP A 57 -0.92 -9.96 -6.54
C ASP A 57 -1.73 -10.06 -5.24
N GLU A 58 -1.28 -9.39 -4.19
CA GLU A 58 -2.04 -9.40 -2.94
C GLU A 58 -3.38 -8.69 -3.10
N LEU A 59 -3.41 -7.57 -3.84
CA LEU A 59 -4.66 -6.86 -4.09
C LEU A 59 -5.64 -7.71 -4.90
N MET A 60 -5.14 -8.49 -5.85
CA MET A 60 -5.97 -9.31 -6.73
C MET A 60 -6.40 -10.62 -6.08
N TYR A 61 -5.51 -11.29 -5.39
CA TYR A 61 -5.72 -12.67 -4.96
C TYR A 61 -5.71 -12.87 -3.45
N GLY A 62 -5.34 -11.86 -2.70
CA GLY A 62 -5.27 -11.94 -1.25
C GLY A 62 -3.84 -12.08 -0.75
N LYS A 63 -3.72 -12.31 0.55
CA LYS A 63 -2.43 -12.25 1.25
C LYS A 63 -1.44 -13.29 0.73
N ILE A 64 -0.23 -12.84 0.41
CA ILE A 64 0.88 -13.71 -0.01
C ILE A 64 1.64 -14.21 1.22
N SER A 65 2.52 -15.20 1.02
CA SER A 65 3.32 -15.77 2.11
C SER A 65 4.28 -14.72 2.69
N THR A 66 4.67 -14.92 3.96
CA THR A 66 5.64 -14.04 4.62
C THR A 66 6.98 -14.02 3.87
N LYS A 67 7.41 -15.16 3.36
CA LYS A 67 8.65 -15.23 2.59
C LYS A 67 8.58 -14.38 1.34
N GLU A 68 7.46 -14.43 0.61
CA GLU A 68 7.28 -13.62 -0.60
C GLU A 68 7.26 -12.14 -0.26
N GLN A 69 6.65 -11.75 0.85
CA GLN A 69 6.64 -10.36 1.31
C GLN A 69 8.06 -9.86 1.59
N ILE A 70 8.86 -10.68 2.25
CA ILE A 70 10.26 -10.34 2.55
C ILE A 70 11.07 -10.23 1.26
N ASP A 71 10.88 -11.14 0.32
CA ASP A 71 11.60 -11.11 -0.95
C ASP A 71 11.27 -9.84 -1.75
N ILE A 72 10.00 -9.45 -1.77
CA ILE A 72 9.56 -8.22 -2.45
C ILE A 72 10.20 -7.00 -1.80
N PHE A 73 10.17 -6.93 -0.47
CA PHE A 73 10.79 -5.83 0.26
C PHE A 73 12.30 -5.78 -0.02
N ALA A 74 12.97 -6.91 0.05
CA ALA A 74 14.43 -6.95 -0.14
C ALA A 74 14.83 -6.43 -1.52
N ARG A 75 14.09 -6.80 -2.56
CA ARG A 75 14.37 -6.32 -3.92
C ARG A 75 14.13 -4.82 -4.05
N ALA A 76 13.02 -4.33 -3.54
CA ALA A 76 12.71 -2.91 -3.59
C ALA A 76 13.75 -2.09 -2.80
N PHE A 77 14.13 -2.56 -1.62
CA PHE A 77 15.12 -1.92 -0.78
C PHE A 77 16.49 -1.87 -1.47
N ALA A 78 16.88 -2.96 -2.15
CA ALA A 78 18.16 -3.03 -2.84
C ALA A 78 18.29 -2.03 -3.98
N GLU A 79 17.18 -1.58 -4.56
CA GLU A 79 17.17 -0.60 -5.64
C GLU A 79 17.36 0.84 -5.16
N LEU A 80 17.27 1.07 -3.87
CA LEU A 80 17.37 2.42 -3.30
C LEU A 80 18.83 2.85 -3.15
N SER A 81 19.04 4.17 -3.10
CA SER A 81 20.35 4.72 -2.78
C SER A 81 20.77 4.34 -1.38
N GLU A 82 22.09 4.42 -1.11
CA GLU A 82 22.60 4.13 0.22
C GLU A 82 21.98 5.03 1.29
N ILE A 83 21.78 6.32 0.98
CA ILE A 83 21.15 7.26 1.90
C ILE A 83 19.72 6.84 2.20
N ASP A 84 18.97 6.50 1.18
CA ASP A 84 17.57 6.07 1.35
C ASP A 84 17.49 4.79 2.17
N GLN A 85 18.37 3.84 1.91
CA GLN A 85 18.43 2.60 2.68
C GLN A 85 18.69 2.88 4.15
N ARG A 86 19.59 3.80 4.45
CA ARG A 86 19.89 4.18 5.84
C ARG A 86 18.72 4.86 6.51
N GLU A 87 18.01 5.72 5.79
CA GLU A 87 16.81 6.38 6.32
C GLU A 87 15.72 5.36 6.65
N ILE A 88 15.52 4.38 5.78
CA ILE A 88 14.52 3.33 6.00
C ILE A 88 14.93 2.48 7.20
N MET A 89 16.20 2.10 7.30
CA MET A 89 16.67 1.33 8.45
C MET A 89 16.51 2.10 9.75
N SER A 90 16.79 3.40 9.72
CA SER A 90 16.58 4.24 10.89
C SER A 90 15.10 4.26 11.31
N LEU A 91 14.20 4.36 10.35
CA LEU A 91 12.77 4.34 10.62
C LEU A 91 12.33 2.98 11.19
N ILE A 92 12.82 1.89 10.62
CA ILE A 92 12.53 0.55 11.12
C ILE A 92 12.97 0.41 12.56
N ASN A 93 14.20 0.83 12.85
CA ASN A 93 14.75 0.75 14.21
C ASN A 93 13.96 1.61 15.19
N PHE A 94 13.55 2.80 14.77
CA PHE A 94 12.69 3.65 15.60
C PHE A 94 11.38 2.97 15.92
N LYS A 95 10.71 2.41 14.91
CA LYS A 95 9.43 1.73 15.11
C LYS A 95 9.57 0.49 16.00
N ARG A 96 10.65 -0.25 15.86
CA ARG A 96 10.91 -1.42 16.70
C ARG A 96 11.11 -1.04 18.16
N LYS A 97 11.81 0.06 18.41
CA LYS A 97 12.09 0.55 19.76
C LYS A 97 10.83 1.08 20.44
N TYR A 98 9.95 1.74 19.71
CA TYR A 98 8.78 2.41 20.26
C TYR A 98 7.47 1.74 19.91
N LYS A 99 7.49 0.52 19.40
CA LYS A 99 6.29 -0.17 18.93
C LYS A 99 5.26 -0.41 20.04
N THR A 100 5.71 -0.56 21.28
CA THR A 100 4.83 -0.81 22.42
C THR A 100 3.96 0.39 22.75
N VAL A 101 4.33 1.58 22.29
CA VAL A 101 3.57 2.80 22.50
C VAL A 101 2.30 2.81 21.66
N ASN A 102 2.30 2.10 20.55
CA ASN A 102 1.25 2.13 19.54
C ASN A 102 0.37 0.87 19.52
N THR A 103 0.61 -0.05 20.41
CA THR A 103 -0.20 -1.28 20.52
C THR A 103 -1.13 -1.28 21.73
#